data_b2e3e0167fd3717f3a61da2e34a71913
#
_entry.id   b2e3e0167fd3717f3a61da2e34a71913
#
_cell.length_a   1.000
_cell.length_b   1.000
_cell.length_c   1.000
_cell.angle_alpha   90.00
_cell.angle_beta   90.00
_cell.angle_gamma   90.00
#
_symmetry.space_group_name_H-M   'P 1'
#
loop_
_entity.id
_entity.type
_entity.pdbx_description
1 polymer ?
#
loop_
_entity_poly.entity_id
_entity_poly.type
_entity_poly.pdbx_seq_one_letter_code
_entity_poly.pdbx_strand_id
1 'polypeptide(L)'
;MDKVAKRYIERYQKAKAFREQWVPLFEECYEYALPQRESFYYEEHGQRRDDKIFDETAVVGVQEFASRLQSGIVPNYARWADLISGSEIPPEQREAIDNELDEVTEYVFEVLQNSNFSQEIHESFMDLAVGTGILCVEEGDSLNPVNFSAIPLPHVVLDTGPDDRIDHVFRERKKVKFDHLPLMFPKGTFDNKVTSQMGANRETTVLEIVCRDYSTKNEEAYLHYAICM
;
A
#
# COMPACT_ATOMS: atom_id res chain seq x y z
N MET A 1 12.73 3.04 -24.65
CA MET A 1 12.11 3.31 -23.36
C MET A 1 11.51 4.71 -23.45
N ASP A 2 10.24 4.86 -23.08
CA ASP A 2 9.53 6.12 -23.10
C ASP A 2 10.23 7.16 -22.21
N LYS A 3 10.20 8.44 -22.59
CA LYS A 3 10.78 9.55 -21.80
C LYS A 3 10.15 9.66 -20.40
N VAL A 4 8.86 9.34 -20.31
CA VAL A 4 8.11 9.35 -19.05
C VAL A 4 8.62 8.24 -18.13
N ALA A 5 8.74 7.01 -18.63
CA ALA A 5 9.26 5.87 -17.88
C ALA A 5 10.68 6.13 -17.34
N LYS A 6 11.55 6.72 -18.19
CA LYS A 6 12.92 7.05 -17.79
C LYS A 6 12.95 8.05 -16.62
N ARG A 7 12.13 9.10 -16.68
CA ARG A 7 12.02 10.12 -15.62
C ARG A 7 11.59 9.50 -14.28
N TYR A 8 10.60 8.60 -14.29
CA TYR A 8 10.13 7.95 -13.08
C TYR A 8 11.15 6.97 -12.50
N ILE A 9 11.87 6.22 -13.35
CA ILE A 9 12.95 5.35 -12.89
C ILE A 9 14.08 6.16 -12.24
N GLU A 10 14.49 7.28 -12.84
CA GLU A 10 15.51 8.17 -12.25
C GLU A 10 15.06 8.73 -10.90
N ARG A 11 13.79 9.10 -10.78
CA ARG A 11 13.21 9.59 -9.52
C ARG A 11 13.18 8.49 -8.45
N TYR A 12 12.72 7.30 -8.83
CA TYR A 12 12.73 6.12 -7.97
C TYR A 12 14.15 5.83 -7.44
N GLN A 13 15.15 5.82 -8.33
CA GLN A 13 16.53 5.55 -7.93
C GLN A 13 17.06 6.57 -6.91
N LYS A 14 16.73 7.86 -7.08
CA LYS A 14 17.09 8.91 -6.11
C LYS A 14 16.42 8.70 -4.75
N ALA A 15 15.11 8.45 -4.76
CA ALA A 15 14.36 8.19 -3.53
C ALA A 15 14.84 6.92 -2.83
N LYS A 16 15.16 5.86 -3.58
CA LYS A 16 15.75 4.63 -3.07
C LYS A 16 17.11 4.89 -2.43
N ALA A 17 17.99 5.63 -3.10
CA ALA A 17 19.30 5.99 -2.56
C ALA A 17 19.19 6.83 -1.27
N PHE A 18 18.20 7.71 -1.16
CA PHE A 18 17.93 8.42 0.09
C PHE A 18 17.49 7.47 1.20
N ARG A 19 16.59 6.52 0.92
CA ARG A 19 16.12 5.52 1.89
C ARG A 19 17.24 4.60 2.37
N GLU A 20 18.24 4.29 1.55
CA GLU A 20 19.35 3.39 1.90
C GLU A 20 20.07 3.78 3.19
N GLN A 21 20.02 5.04 3.60
CA GLN A 21 20.58 5.51 4.88
C GLN A 21 19.87 4.90 6.10
N TRP A 22 18.58 4.53 5.95
CA TRP A 22 17.74 4.01 7.02
C TRP A 22 17.58 2.48 6.98
N VAL A 23 17.93 1.87 5.84
CA VAL A 23 17.75 0.42 5.64
C VAL A 23 18.42 -0.42 6.71
N PRO A 24 19.66 -0.14 7.17
CA PRO A 24 20.26 -0.94 8.24
C PRO A 24 19.47 -0.90 9.55
N LEU A 25 18.92 0.27 9.91
CA LEU A 25 18.07 0.43 11.10
C LEU A 25 16.75 -0.31 10.94
N PHE A 26 16.10 -0.18 9.78
CA PHE A 26 14.86 -0.90 9.50
C PHE A 26 15.07 -2.41 9.54
N GLU A 27 16.17 -2.92 8.97
CA GLU A 27 16.47 -4.35 8.98
C GLU A 27 16.67 -4.87 10.38
N GLU A 28 17.39 -4.14 11.23
CA GLU A 28 17.56 -4.49 12.64
C GLU A 28 16.22 -4.54 13.37
N CYS A 29 15.34 -3.56 13.15
CA CYS A 29 14.00 -3.57 13.71
C CYS A 29 13.15 -4.76 13.23
N TYR A 30 13.21 -5.09 11.94
CA TYR A 30 12.51 -6.25 11.41
C TYR A 30 13.07 -7.57 11.96
N GLU A 31 14.40 -7.70 12.09
CA GLU A 31 15.03 -8.89 12.61
C GLU A 31 14.59 -9.22 14.05
N TYR A 32 14.47 -8.19 14.90
CA TYR A 32 14.18 -8.39 16.34
C TYR A 32 12.71 -8.22 16.72
N ALA A 33 11.96 -7.40 16.01
CA ALA A 33 10.59 -7.08 16.39
C ALA A 33 9.51 -7.66 15.44
N LEU A 34 9.85 -7.91 14.18
CA LEU A 34 8.93 -8.40 13.14
C LEU A 34 9.52 -9.58 12.33
N PRO A 35 10.00 -10.66 12.96
CA PRO A 35 10.67 -11.75 12.26
C PRO A 35 9.78 -12.49 11.27
N GLN A 36 8.45 -12.39 11.42
CA GLN A 36 7.45 -12.99 10.53
C GLN A 36 7.20 -12.18 9.25
N ARG A 37 7.63 -10.89 9.23
CA ARG A 37 7.45 -10.03 8.04
C ARG A 37 8.62 -10.18 7.08
N GLU A 38 8.39 -9.83 5.80
CA GLU A 38 9.45 -9.77 4.80
C GLU A 38 10.49 -8.70 5.17
N SER A 39 11.77 -9.02 5.04
CA SER A 39 12.88 -8.14 5.39
C SER A 39 13.55 -7.53 4.15
N PHE A 40 14.45 -6.56 4.38
CA PHE A 40 15.17 -5.86 3.31
C PHE A 40 16.22 -6.73 2.59
N TYR A 41 16.81 -7.70 3.30
CA TYR A 41 17.94 -8.49 2.79
C TYR A 41 17.60 -9.94 2.48
N TYR A 42 16.55 -10.51 3.11
CA TYR A 42 16.21 -11.90 2.92
C TYR A 42 15.08 -12.07 1.92
N GLU A 43 15.37 -12.72 0.80
CA GLU A 43 14.40 -12.99 -0.28
C GLU A 43 14.00 -14.47 -0.37
N GLU A 44 14.59 -15.35 0.45
CA GLU A 44 14.32 -16.78 0.40
C GLU A 44 13.16 -17.15 1.32
N HIS A 45 12.15 -17.79 0.75
CA HIS A 45 11.02 -18.32 1.51
C HIS A 45 11.44 -19.51 2.34
N GLY A 46 10.93 -19.59 3.58
CA GLY A 46 11.14 -20.73 4.47
C GLY A 46 12.43 -20.67 5.31
N GLN A 47 13.20 -19.60 5.26
CA GLN A 47 14.29 -19.41 6.21
C GLN A 47 13.73 -19.10 7.61
N ARG A 48 14.32 -19.78 8.60
CA ARG A 48 14.07 -19.49 10.00
C ARG A 48 14.76 -18.19 10.40
N ARG A 49 14.03 -17.27 11.02
CA ARG A 49 14.54 -15.93 11.39
C ARG A 49 14.54 -15.68 12.89
N ASP A 50 14.09 -16.64 13.67
CA ASP A 50 13.99 -16.53 15.13
C ASP A 50 15.26 -16.97 15.87
N ASP A 51 16.29 -17.42 15.16
CA ASP A 51 17.54 -17.93 15.74
C ASP A 51 18.28 -16.90 16.58
N LYS A 52 18.04 -15.61 16.34
CA LYS A 52 18.66 -14.49 17.06
C LYS A 52 17.77 -13.86 18.12
N ILE A 53 16.52 -14.32 18.24
CA ILE A 53 15.56 -13.77 19.20
C ILE A 53 15.67 -14.56 20.49
N PHE A 54 16.32 -13.95 21.49
CA PHE A 54 16.47 -14.53 22.84
C PHE A 54 15.44 -13.96 23.83
N ASP A 55 14.77 -12.85 23.46
CA ASP A 55 13.77 -12.15 24.25
C ASP A 55 12.63 -11.70 23.32
N GLU A 56 11.42 -12.09 23.66
CA GLU A 56 10.21 -11.82 22.85
C GLU A 56 9.60 -10.43 23.16
N THR A 57 10.18 -9.64 24.03
CA THR A 57 9.62 -8.34 24.48
C THR A 57 9.35 -7.41 23.29
N ALA A 58 10.26 -7.33 22.32
CA ALA A 58 10.10 -6.48 21.15
C ALA A 58 8.96 -6.97 20.24
N VAL A 59 8.88 -8.27 20.01
CA VAL A 59 7.83 -8.90 19.18
C VAL A 59 6.45 -8.68 19.78
N VAL A 60 6.31 -8.97 21.08
CA VAL A 60 5.07 -8.74 21.83
C VAL A 60 4.71 -7.26 21.84
N GLY A 61 5.69 -6.39 22.06
CA GLY A 61 5.50 -4.93 22.07
C GLY A 61 4.93 -4.39 20.77
N VAL A 62 5.40 -4.86 19.61
CA VAL A 62 4.86 -4.46 18.29
C VAL A 62 3.44 -4.99 18.08
N GLN A 63 3.16 -6.23 18.47
CA GLN A 63 1.80 -6.79 18.38
C GLN A 63 0.80 -6.05 19.28
N GLU A 64 1.20 -5.71 20.50
CA GLU A 64 0.38 -4.89 21.40
C GLU A 64 0.16 -3.49 20.84
N PHE A 65 1.20 -2.86 20.31
CA PHE A 65 1.09 -1.55 19.65
C PHE A 65 0.06 -1.59 18.52
N ALA A 66 0.17 -2.53 17.58
CA ALA A 66 -0.74 -2.67 16.47
C ALA A 66 -2.18 -2.92 16.94
N SER A 67 -2.37 -3.82 17.92
CA SER A 67 -3.69 -4.16 18.48
C SER A 67 -4.35 -2.96 19.19
N ARG A 68 -3.58 -2.20 19.97
CA ARG A 68 -4.07 -1.01 20.66
C ARG A 68 -4.40 0.12 19.69
N LEU A 69 -3.57 0.30 18.67
CA LEU A 69 -3.80 1.29 17.62
C LEU A 69 -5.07 0.95 16.82
N GLN A 70 -5.23 -0.31 16.41
CA GLN A 70 -6.41 -0.78 15.70
C GLN A 70 -7.68 -0.59 16.53
N SER A 71 -7.67 -1.01 17.80
CA SER A 71 -8.85 -0.86 18.66
C SER A 71 -9.19 0.60 19.00
N GLY A 72 -8.20 1.51 18.92
CA GLY A 72 -8.40 2.93 19.18
C GLY A 72 -8.80 3.77 17.98
N ILE A 73 -8.37 3.39 16.77
CA ILE A 73 -8.58 4.19 15.54
C ILE A 73 -9.65 3.56 14.64
N VAL A 74 -9.60 2.23 14.45
CA VAL A 74 -10.47 1.50 13.52
C VAL A 74 -11.04 0.23 14.17
N PRO A 75 -11.79 0.37 15.28
CA PRO A 75 -12.34 -0.77 15.99
C PRO A 75 -13.30 -1.57 15.11
N ASN A 76 -13.15 -2.89 15.07
CA ASN A 76 -13.98 -3.78 14.24
C ASN A 76 -15.46 -3.84 14.67
N TYR A 77 -15.76 -3.44 15.92
CA TYR A 77 -17.06 -3.57 16.54
C TYR A 77 -17.85 -2.27 16.58
N ALA A 78 -17.28 -1.17 16.11
CA ALA A 78 -17.91 0.15 16.16
C ALA A 78 -17.69 0.92 14.86
N ARG A 79 -18.64 1.76 14.52
CA ARG A 79 -18.54 2.75 13.46
C ARG A 79 -17.57 3.85 13.92
N TRP A 80 -16.49 4.07 13.20
CA TRP A 80 -15.42 4.99 13.55
C TRP A 80 -15.30 6.17 12.59
N ALA A 81 -16.13 6.23 11.56
CA ALA A 81 -16.22 7.32 10.59
C ALA A 81 -17.67 7.51 10.14
N ASP A 82 -18.01 8.73 9.75
CA ASP A 82 -19.29 9.09 9.19
C ASP A 82 -19.12 9.94 7.94
N LEU A 83 -19.97 9.71 6.93
CA LEU A 83 -20.10 10.59 5.80
C LEU A 83 -21.11 11.68 6.17
N ILE A 84 -20.73 12.93 5.97
CA ILE A 84 -21.58 14.09 6.25
C ILE A 84 -21.60 15.04 5.07
N SER A 85 -22.67 15.80 4.92
CA SER A 85 -22.81 16.81 3.89
C SER A 85 -21.78 17.94 4.05
N GLY A 86 -21.23 18.43 2.92
CA GLY A 86 -20.28 19.53 2.91
C GLY A 86 -20.88 20.86 3.35
N SER A 87 -20.01 21.80 3.75
CA SER A 87 -20.43 23.13 4.23
C SER A 87 -21.10 23.99 3.16
N GLU A 88 -20.91 23.68 1.88
CA GLU A 88 -21.50 24.34 0.72
C GLU A 88 -22.98 24.00 0.50
N ILE A 89 -23.50 22.95 1.17
CA ILE A 89 -24.89 22.54 1.04
C ILE A 89 -25.80 23.42 1.94
N PRO A 90 -26.90 23.97 1.40
CA PRO A 90 -27.82 24.76 2.17
C PRO A 90 -28.40 24.00 3.39
N PRO A 91 -28.57 24.65 4.56
CA PRO A 91 -29.00 23.97 5.78
C PRO A 91 -30.34 23.22 5.66
N GLU A 92 -31.24 23.70 4.79
CA GLU A 92 -32.57 23.11 4.55
C GLU A 92 -32.49 21.74 3.87
N GLN A 93 -31.37 21.44 3.15
CA GLN A 93 -31.17 20.18 2.43
C GLN A 93 -30.27 19.22 3.17
N ARG A 94 -29.53 19.68 4.18
CA ARG A 94 -28.51 18.87 4.88
C ARG A 94 -29.14 17.66 5.56
N GLU A 95 -30.23 17.81 6.27
CA GLU A 95 -30.84 16.70 7.00
C GLU A 95 -31.24 15.54 6.08
N ALA A 96 -31.78 15.83 4.90
CA ALA A 96 -32.19 14.81 3.95
C ALA A 96 -30.94 14.11 3.36
N ILE A 97 -29.88 14.87 3.03
CA ILE A 97 -28.62 14.34 2.48
C ILE A 97 -27.86 13.54 3.55
N ASP A 98 -27.81 14.04 4.79
CA ASP A 98 -27.10 13.36 5.86
C ASP A 98 -27.76 12.00 6.20
N ASN A 99 -29.10 11.89 6.10
CA ASN A 99 -29.80 10.62 6.25
C ASN A 99 -29.41 9.62 5.15
N GLU A 100 -29.32 10.05 3.89
CA GLU A 100 -28.85 9.19 2.79
C GLU A 100 -27.37 8.80 2.96
N LEU A 101 -26.52 9.74 3.40
CA LEU A 101 -25.11 9.47 3.67
C LEU A 101 -24.90 8.52 4.86
N ASP A 102 -25.81 8.54 5.82
CA ASP A 102 -25.80 7.60 6.94
C ASP A 102 -26.05 6.15 6.47
N GLU A 103 -27.04 5.93 5.58
CA GLU A 103 -27.27 4.63 4.95
C GLU A 103 -26.06 4.16 4.13
N VAL A 104 -25.43 5.07 3.38
CA VAL A 104 -24.21 4.76 2.64
C VAL A 104 -23.05 4.39 3.57
N THR A 105 -22.94 5.09 4.70
CA THR A 105 -21.92 4.79 5.70
C THR A 105 -22.11 3.40 6.30
N GLU A 106 -23.33 3.02 6.64
CA GLU A 106 -23.63 1.67 7.12
C GLU A 106 -23.22 0.61 6.10
N TYR A 107 -23.57 0.81 4.83
CA TYR A 107 -23.17 -0.10 3.75
C TYR A 107 -21.64 -0.21 3.59
N VAL A 108 -20.92 0.91 3.68
CA VAL A 108 -19.45 0.91 3.64
C VAL A 108 -18.87 0.08 4.79
N PHE A 109 -19.41 0.24 6.02
CA PHE A 109 -18.97 -0.55 7.16
C PHE A 109 -19.29 -2.04 7.02
N GLU A 110 -20.43 -2.40 6.45
CA GLU A 110 -20.77 -3.79 6.12
C GLU A 110 -19.74 -4.39 5.13
N VAL A 111 -19.40 -3.66 4.09
CA VAL A 111 -18.37 -4.09 3.12
C VAL A 111 -16.99 -4.24 3.79
N LEU A 112 -16.59 -3.30 4.63
CA LEU A 112 -15.32 -3.37 5.36
C LEU A 112 -15.26 -4.58 6.31
N GLN A 113 -16.34 -4.84 7.05
CA GLN A 113 -16.43 -5.97 7.98
C GLN A 113 -16.39 -7.33 7.27
N ASN A 114 -16.97 -7.43 6.07
CA ASN A 114 -16.97 -8.64 5.26
C ASN A 114 -15.68 -8.83 4.45
N SER A 115 -14.84 -7.80 4.36
CA SER A 115 -13.55 -7.84 3.65
C SER A 115 -12.40 -8.29 4.55
N ASN A 116 -11.20 -8.35 3.98
CA ASN A 116 -9.96 -8.61 4.70
C ASN A 116 -9.36 -7.35 5.39
N PHE A 117 -10.11 -6.24 5.46
CA PHE A 117 -9.62 -4.96 6.00
C PHE A 117 -9.00 -5.09 7.39
N SER A 118 -9.71 -5.77 8.31
CA SER A 118 -9.27 -5.88 9.70
C SER A 118 -7.91 -6.57 9.85
N GLN A 119 -7.65 -7.57 9.03
CA GLN A 119 -6.37 -8.30 9.04
C GLN A 119 -5.26 -7.43 8.43
N GLU A 120 -5.50 -6.87 7.25
CA GLU A 120 -4.50 -6.12 6.52
C GLU A 120 -4.13 -4.79 7.21
N ILE A 121 -5.08 -4.11 7.84
CA ILE A 121 -4.77 -2.89 8.60
C ILE A 121 -3.94 -3.21 9.85
N HIS A 122 -4.17 -4.36 10.50
CA HIS A 122 -3.34 -4.81 11.61
C HIS A 122 -1.89 -5.03 11.19
N GLU A 123 -1.68 -5.71 10.06
CA GLU A 123 -0.34 -5.91 9.51
C GLU A 123 0.34 -4.59 9.12
N SER A 124 -0.42 -3.65 8.55
CA SER A 124 0.08 -2.29 8.25
C SER A 124 0.49 -1.54 9.52
N PHE A 125 -0.24 -1.70 10.63
CA PHE A 125 0.13 -1.10 11.91
C PHE A 125 1.37 -1.74 12.55
N MET A 126 1.63 -3.01 12.30
CA MET A 126 2.91 -3.62 12.72
C MET A 126 4.10 -2.97 11.98
N ASP A 127 3.99 -2.76 10.67
CA ASP A 127 5.03 -2.05 9.89
C ASP A 127 5.17 -0.58 10.34
N LEU A 128 4.07 0.06 10.75
CA LEU A 128 4.06 1.43 11.28
C LEU A 128 4.89 1.57 12.56
N ALA A 129 4.98 0.52 13.38
CA ALA A 129 5.81 0.53 14.59
C ALA A 129 7.31 0.69 14.26
N VAL A 130 7.74 0.25 13.08
CA VAL A 130 9.13 0.37 12.61
C VAL A 130 9.35 1.66 11.82
N GLY A 131 8.39 2.03 11.00
CA GLY A 131 8.54 3.19 10.11
C GLY A 131 7.24 3.67 9.52
N THR A 132 6.79 3.07 8.43
CA THR A 132 5.60 3.49 7.70
C THR A 132 4.71 2.29 7.39
N GLY A 133 3.46 2.37 7.82
CA GLY A 133 2.42 1.42 7.41
C GLY A 133 1.88 1.78 6.03
N ILE A 134 1.77 0.78 5.15
CA ILE A 134 1.30 0.96 3.78
C ILE A 134 0.15 0.00 3.53
N LEU A 135 -1.02 0.55 3.24
CA LEU A 135 -2.21 -0.20 2.89
C LEU A 135 -2.59 0.10 1.44
N CYS A 136 -2.63 -0.93 0.61
CA CYS A 136 -3.13 -0.85 -0.76
C CYS A 136 -4.60 -1.25 -0.77
N VAL A 137 -5.40 -0.51 -1.54
CA VAL A 137 -6.81 -0.80 -1.76
C VAL A 137 -7.00 -1.10 -3.24
N GLU A 138 -7.55 -2.25 -3.55
CA GLU A 138 -7.76 -2.73 -4.92
C GLU A 138 -9.23 -3.10 -5.12
N GLU A 139 -9.70 -3.01 -6.36
CA GLU A 139 -11.02 -3.50 -6.76
C GLU A 139 -11.03 -5.03 -6.59
N GLY A 140 -12.03 -5.53 -5.89
CA GLY A 140 -12.21 -6.95 -5.65
C GLY A 140 -13.14 -7.63 -6.68
N ASP A 141 -13.90 -8.60 -6.22
CA ASP A 141 -14.87 -9.33 -7.02
C ASP A 141 -16.33 -9.00 -6.63
N SER A 142 -17.29 -9.70 -7.22
CA SER A 142 -18.72 -9.47 -6.95
C SER A 142 -19.15 -9.84 -5.52
N LEU A 143 -18.40 -10.67 -4.81
CA LEU A 143 -18.69 -11.08 -3.41
C LEU A 143 -17.95 -10.18 -2.43
N ASN A 144 -16.71 -9.83 -2.77
CA ASN A 144 -15.84 -8.96 -1.99
C ASN A 144 -15.41 -7.78 -2.86
N PRO A 145 -16.20 -6.70 -2.93
CA PRO A 145 -15.97 -5.60 -3.87
C PRO A 145 -14.68 -4.82 -3.63
N VAL A 146 -14.10 -4.95 -2.43
CA VAL A 146 -12.86 -4.27 -2.06
C VAL A 146 -11.90 -5.28 -1.46
N ASN A 147 -10.65 -5.25 -1.91
CA ASN A 147 -9.55 -6.05 -1.39
C ASN A 147 -8.45 -5.15 -0.84
N PHE A 148 -7.91 -5.50 0.32
CA PHE A 148 -6.85 -4.76 0.98
C PHE A 148 -5.56 -5.60 0.97
N SER A 149 -4.41 -4.92 0.94
CA SER A 149 -3.10 -5.56 1.07
C SER A 149 -2.16 -4.67 1.88
N ALA A 150 -1.68 -5.16 2.99
CA ALA A 150 -0.60 -4.52 3.73
C ALA A 150 0.73 -4.80 3.02
N ILE A 151 1.29 -3.76 2.41
CA ILE A 151 2.53 -3.90 1.64
C ILE A 151 3.71 -3.71 2.57
N PRO A 152 4.60 -4.70 2.71
CA PRO A 152 5.78 -4.58 3.56
C PRO A 152 6.67 -3.41 3.14
N LEU A 153 7.18 -2.68 4.13
CA LEU A 153 8.03 -1.51 3.93
C LEU A 153 9.24 -1.75 2.99
N PRO A 154 9.89 -2.93 2.97
CA PRO A 154 10.97 -3.22 2.04
C PRO A 154 10.63 -2.99 0.57
N HIS A 155 9.38 -3.26 0.18
CA HIS A 155 8.93 -3.18 -1.21
C HIS A 155 8.51 -1.77 -1.65
N VAL A 156 8.47 -0.79 -0.74
CA VAL A 156 7.96 0.55 -1.03
C VAL A 156 9.02 1.61 -0.81
N VAL A 157 9.11 2.53 -1.74
CA VAL A 157 9.93 3.74 -1.63
C VAL A 157 9.01 4.94 -1.76
N LEU A 158 9.14 5.87 -0.82
CA LEU A 158 8.35 7.08 -0.76
C LEU A 158 9.18 8.27 -1.21
N ASP A 159 8.55 9.23 -1.88
CA ASP A 159 9.17 10.50 -2.23
C ASP A 159 8.20 11.65 -1.97
N THR A 160 8.74 12.74 -1.45
CA THR A 160 7.96 13.92 -1.08
C THR A 160 7.89 14.92 -2.22
N GLY A 161 6.79 15.65 -2.28
CA GLY A 161 6.60 16.76 -3.19
C GLY A 161 7.03 18.10 -2.61
N PRO A 162 6.68 19.20 -3.31
CA PRO A 162 7.04 20.55 -2.90
C PRO A 162 6.37 21.00 -1.59
N ASP A 163 5.30 20.35 -1.16
CA ASP A 163 4.55 20.66 0.06
C ASP A 163 4.95 19.77 1.26
N ASP A 164 6.08 19.07 1.17
CA ASP A 164 6.57 18.08 2.14
C ASP A 164 5.58 16.92 2.40
N ARG A 165 4.60 16.74 1.52
CA ARG A 165 3.68 15.61 1.53
C ARG A 165 4.22 14.48 0.66
N ILE A 166 3.80 13.25 0.95
CA ILE A 166 4.11 12.09 0.12
C ILE A 166 3.33 12.23 -1.19
N ASP A 167 4.05 12.48 -2.28
CA ASP A 167 3.50 12.66 -3.61
C ASP A 167 3.70 11.46 -4.52
N HIS A 168 4.75 10.67 -4.25
CA HIS A 168 5.07 9.50 -5.05
C HIS A 168 5.28 8.30 -4.14
N VAL A 169 4.57 7.24 -4.47
CA VAL A 169 4.74 5.91 -3.87
C VAL A 169 5.22 4.98 -4.96
N PHE A 170 6.38 4.38 -4.78
CA PHE A 170 6.97 3.40 -5.67
C PHE A 170 6.92 2.04 -5.01
N ARG A 171 6.28 1.06 -5.66
CA ARG A 171 6.25 -0.34 -5.23
C ARG A 171 7.06 -1.19 -6.18
N GLU A 172 8.09 -1.86 -5.66
CA GLU A 172 8.92 -2.79 -6.42
C GLU A 172 8.38 -4.22 -6.25
N ARG A 173 7.89 -4.83 -7.33
CA ARG A 173 7.49 -6.25 -7.37
C ARG A 173 8.54 -7.02 -8.14
N LYS A 174 9.34 -7.83 -7.46
CA LYS A 174 10.38 -8.68 -8.04
C LYS A 174 9.80 -10.01 -8.51
N LYS A 175 10.50 -10.67 -9.46
CA LYS A 175 10.17 -12.03 -9.94
C LYS A 175 8.73 -12.18 -10.45
N VAL A 176 8.18 -11.14 -11.09
CA VAL A 176 6.86 -11.20 -11.72
C VAL A 176 6.99 -11.88 -13.08
N LYS A 177 6.21 -12.93 -13.31
CA LYS A 177 6.17 -13.58 -14.63
C LYS A 177 5.50 -12.67 -15.66
N PHE A 178 6.06 -12.61 -16.87
CA PHE A 178 5.47 -11.82 -17.95
C PHE A 178 4.02 -12.22 -18.27
N ASP A 179 3.69 -13.50 -18.11
CA ASP A 179 2.34 -14.03 -18.34
C ASP A 179 1.31 -13.53 -17.32
N HIS A 180 1.75 -13.07 -16.14
CA HIS A 180 0.87 -12.51 -15.12
C HIS A 180 0.55 -11.03 -15.34
N LEU A 181 1.32 -10.31 -16.17
CA LEU A 181 1.14 -8.87 -16.38
C LEU A 181 -0.26 -8.50 -16.90
N PRO A 182 -0.87 -9.21 -17.89
CA PRO A 182 -2.22 -8.89 -18.32
C PRO A 182 -3.30 -9.13 -17.26
N LEU A 183 -3.04 -10.06 -16.31
CA LEU A 183 -3.95 -10.33 -15.19
C LEU A 183 -3.83 -9.23 -14.14
N MET A 184 -2.60 -8.77 -13.86
CA MET A 184 -2.34 -7.69 -12.89
C MET A 184 -2.79 -6.32 -13.41
N PHE A 185 -2.68 -6.10 -14.72
CA PHE A 185 -2.99 -4.83 -15.37
C PHE A 185 -3.93 -5.03 -16.56
N PRO A 186 -5.21 -5.38 -16.33
CA PRO A 186 -6.15 -5.72 -17.40
C PRO A 186 -6.46 -4.54 -18.35
N LYS A 187 -6.28 -3.30 -17.87
CA LYS A 187 -6.41 -2.07 -18.68
C LYS A 187 -5.06 -1.57 -19.23
N GLY A 188 -3.97 -2.32 -18.98
CA GLY A 188 -2.61 -1.94 -19.40
C GLY A 188 -2.37 -2.15 -20.89
N THR A 189 -1.59 -1.25 -21.48
CA THR A 189 -1.06 -1.43 -22.83
C THR A 189 0.38 -1.90 -22.77
N PHE A 190 0.69 -3.02 -23.40
CA PHE A 190 2.03 -3.62 -23.39
C PHE A 190 2.74 -3.36 -24.70
N ASP A 191 4.00 -2.95 -24.65
CA ASP A 191 4.80 -2.78 -25.85
C ASP A 191 5.21 -4.15 -26.44
N ASN A 192 5.69 -4.15 -27.68
CA ASN A 192 6.09 -5.38 -28.38
C ASN A 192 7.23 -6.13 -27.65
N LYS A 193 8.05 -5.41 -26.88
CA LYS A 193 9.15 -6.04 -26.14
C LYS A 193 8.62 -6.86 -24.96
N VAL A 194 7.62 -6.35 -24.25
CA VAL A 194 6.95 -7.06 -23.16
C VAL A 194 6.16 -8.25 -23.74
N THR A 195 5.36 -8.02 -24.78
CA THR A 195 4.54 -9.07 -25.41
C THR A 195 5.38 -10.23 -25.93
N SER A 196 6.57 -9.95 -26.50
CA SER A 196 7.48 -10.99 -26.99
C SER A 196 8.12 -11.88 -25.90
N GLN A 197 8.04 -11.48 -24.65
CA GLN A 197 8.54 -12.27 -23.52
C GLN A 197 7.47 -13.17 -22.88
N MET A 198 6.20 -12.94 -23.22
CA MET A 198 5.09 -13.76 -22.74
C MET A 198 5.20 -15.19 -23.31
N GLY A 199 4.79 -16.19 -22.54
CA GLY A 199 4.91 -17.60 -22.89
C GLY A 199 6.30 -18.23 -22.70
N ALA A 200 7.31 -17.44 -22.38
CA ALA A 200 8.70 -17.92 -22.21
C ALA A 200 9.07 -18.27 -20.77
N ASN A 201 8.12 -18.28 -19.83
CA ASN A 201 8.33 -18.47 -18.38
C ASN A 201 9.45 -17.58 -17.81
N ARG A 202 9.56 -16.36 -18.35
CA ARG A 202 10.52 -15.36 -17.91
C ARG A 202 9.93 -14.46 -16.83
N GLU A 203 10.80 -13.93 -16.01
CA GLU A 203 10.45 -13.02 -14.91
C GLU A 203 11.01 -11.62 -15.18
N THR A 204 10.33 -10.62 -14.64
CA THR A 204 10.76 -9.22 -14.66
C THR A 204 10.50 -8.59 -13.30
N THR A 205 11.09 -7.44 -13.08
CA THR A 205 10.74 -6.57 -11.96
C THR A 205 9.75 -5.53 -12.46
N VAL A 206 8.62 -5.39 -11.76
CA VAL A 206 7.62 -4.37 -12.06
C VAL A 206 7.72 -3.26 -11.03
N LEU A 207 7.91 -2.04 -11.50
CA LEU A 207 7.83 -0.84 -10.70
C LEU A 207 6.44 -0.22 -10.85
N GLU A 208 5.61 -0.36 -9.84
CA GLU A 208 4.33 0.33 -9.73
C GLU A 208 4.56 1.71 -9.11
N ILE A 209 3.87 2.71 -9.63
CA ILE A 209 4.06 4.10 -9.25
C ILE A 209 2.69 4.74 -9.10
N VAL A 210 2.41 5.23 -7.92
CA VAL A 210 1.27 6.13 -7.67
C VAL A 210 1.84 7.51 -7.43
N CYS A 211 1.46 8.48 -8.24
CA CYS A 211 1.96 9.84 -8.13
C CYS A 211 0.85 10.86 -8.25
N ARG A 212 0.99 11.98 -7.53
CA ARG A 212 0.06 13.09 -7.60
C ARG A 212 0.13 13.79 -8.97
N ASP A 213 -1.03 14.08 -9.56
CA ASP A 213 -1.14 14.84 -10.80
C ASP A 213 -1.30 16.33 -10.51
N TYR A 214 -0.24 17.09 -10.73
CA TYR A 214 -0.25 18.55 -10.59
C TYR A 214 -0.83 19.30 -11.79
N SER A 215 -1.24 18.60 -12.84
CA SER A 215 -1.86 19.24 -14.02
C SER A 215 -3.30 19.68 -13.76
N THR A 216 -3.97 19.05 -12.84
CA THR A 216 -5.34 19.38 -12.38
C THR A 216 -5.28 20.43 -11.27
N LYS A 217 -5.79 21.63 -11.53
CA LYS A 217 -5.66 22.76 -10.59
C LYS A 217 -6.63 22.71 -9.39
N ASN A 218 -7.72 21.98 -9.47
CA ASN A 218 -8.83 22.05 -8.52
C ASN A 218 -9.16 20.71 -7.82
N GLU A 219 -8.51 19.61 -8.19
CA GLU A 219 -8.78 18.29 -7.64
C GLU A 219 -7.47 17.58 -7.31
N GLU A 220 -7.42 16.88 -6.18
CA GLU A 220 -6.32 15.98 -5.88
C GLU A 220 -6.47 14.74 -6.76
N ALA A 221 -5.82 14.74 -7.92
CA ALA A 221 -5.77 13.61 -8.83
C ALA A 221 -4.47 12.82 -8.68
N TYR A 222 -4.55 11.52 -8.83
CA TYR A 222 -3.40 10.63 -8.80
C TYR A 222 -3.33 9.82 -10.09
N LEU A 223 -2.11 9.61 -10.57
CA LEU A 223 -1.80 8.78 -11.72
C LEU A 223 -1.16 7.48 -11.26
N HIS A 224 -1.56 6.37 -11.87
CA HIS A 224 -0.98 5.07 -11.63
C HIS A 224 -0.25 4.58 -12.88
N TYR A 225 1.02 4.23 -12.72
CA TYR A 225 1.87 3.66 -13.76
C TYR A 225 2.47 2.35 -13.33
N ALA A 226 2.69 1.44 -14.28
CA ALA A 226 3.49 0.23 -14.08
C ALA A 226 4.58 0.17 -15.16
N ILE A 227 5.82 -0.04 -14.74
CA ILE A 227 6.98 -0.08 -15.61
C ILE A 227 7.71 -1.40 -15.40
N CYS A 228 7.91 -2.17 -16.49
CA CYS A 228 8.77 -3.36 -16.46
C CYS A 228 10.24 -2.92 -16.57
N MET A 229 11.08 -3.37 -15.61
CA MET A 229 12.49 -3.05 -15.52
C MET A 229 13.36 -4.23 -15.93
#